data_6c58fa697a1fc66479dccb9cc89833a9
#
_entry.id   6c58fa697a1fc66479dccb9cc89833a9
#
_cell.length_a   1.000
_cell.length_b   1.000
_cell.length_c   1.000
_cell.angle_alpha   90.00
_cell.angle_beta   90.00
_cell.angle_gamma   90.00
#
_symmetry.space_group_name_H-M   'P 1'
#
loop_
_entity.id
_entity.type
_entity.pdbx_description
1 polymer ?
#
loop_
_entity_poly.entity_id
_entity_poly.type
_entity_poly.pdbx_seq_one_letter_code
_entity_poly.pdbx_strand_id
1 'polypeptide(L)'
;GENKNEENENEDGDYANIKQDLPELDAEFDKAVALFQKALNIKDDFFEASIAWGQQAFERAKIHANIAKKESDKKEKQRLEKEADKMFDLAIQKFDESMKMLSPEQRDVVLVEGSEETSGVKAQILVLRGNILYERSSVKFLRNDRSWKKDTEDSVVKFNEAACAKGDIVRALQNHISKEWEDEEKAKKEAGAA
;
A
#
# COMPACT_ATOMS: atom_id res chain seq x y z
N GLY A 1 18.89 27.17 12.43
CA GLY A 1 17.43 27.40 12.55
C GLY A 1 16.76 27.68 11.20
N GLU A 2 17.51 27.73 10.10
CA GLU A 2 16.97 28.16 8.78
C GLU A 2 16.50 27.01 7.87
N ASN A 3 16.94 25.76 8.09
CA ASN A 3 16.60 24.66 7.16
C ASN A 3 15.22 24.00 7.40
N LYS A 4 14.53 24.26 8.53
CA LYS A 4 13.22 23.64 8.77
C LYS A 4 12.04 24.34 8.11
N ASN A 5 12.19 25.61 7.73
CA ASN A 5 11.09 26.35 7.10
C ASN A 5 11.00 26.09 5.58
N GLU A 6 12.13 25.89 4.90
CA GLU A 6 12.16 25.64 3.46
C GLU A 6 11.59 24.24 3.07
N GLU A 7 11.80 23.21 3.92
CA GLU A 7 11.22 21.88 3.67
C GLU A 7 9.69 21.89 3.80
N ASN A 8 9.11 22.63 4.76
CA ASN A 8 7.68 22.72 4.95
C ASN A 8 6.97 23.50 3.83
N GLU A 9 7.58 24.55 3.28
CA GLU A 9 6.98 25.34 2.19
C GLU A 9 6.92 24.55 0.87
N ASN A 10 7.91 23.70 0.58
CA ASN A 10 7.90 22.84 -0.59
C ASN A 10 6.84 21.72 -0.47
N GLU A 11 6.69 21.10 0.71
CA GLU A 11 5.69 20.05 0.91
C GLU A 11 4.23 20.55 0.80
N ASP A 12 3.96 21.78 1.22
CA ASP A 12 2.62 22.38 1.12
C ASP A 12 2.29 22.83 -0.31
N GLY A 13 3.29 23.28 -1.07
CA GLY A 13 3.15 23.61 -2.49
C GLY A 13 2.83 22.37 -3.34
N ASP A 14 3.55 21.28 -3.14
CA ASP A 14 3.31 20.01 -3.83
C ASP A 14 1.93 19.43 -3.50
N TYR A 15 1.49 19.53 -2.25
CA TYR A 15 0.15 19.10 -1.84
C TYR A 15 -0.98 19.85 -2.57
N ALA A 16 -0.89 21.17 -2.66
CA ALA A 16 -1.90 22.00 -3.31
C ALA A 16 -2.02 21.64 -4.80
N ASN A 17 -0.91 21.43 -5.47
CA ASN A 17 -0.85 21.03 -6.87
C ASN A 17 -1.48 19.63 -7.07
N ILE A 18 -1.08 18.64 -6.28
CA ILE A 18 -1.62 17.27 -6.38
C ILE A 18 -3.14 17.27 -6.12
N LYS A 19 -3.63 18.06 -5.15
CA LYS A 19 -5.07 18.17 -4.88
C LYS A 19 -5.83 18.82 -6.05
N GLN A 20 -5.23 19.82 -6.69
CA GLN A 20 -5.82 20.48 -7.86
C GLN A 20 -5.92 19.52 -9.05
N ASP A 21 -4.90 18.69 -9.26
CA ASP A 21 -4.81 17.78 -10.39
C ASP A 21 -5.59 16.45 -10.16
N LEU A 22 -6.12 16.26 -8.94
CA LEU A 22 -6.78 15.02 -8.56
C LEU A 22 -7.89 14.59 -9.52
N PRO A 23 -8.80 15.48 -10.01
CA PRO A 23 -9.83 15.08 -10.96
C PRO A 23 -9.28 14.59 -12.30
N GLU A 24 -8.16 15.16 -12.78
CA GLU A 24 -7.50 14.71 -14.00
C GLU A 24 -6.83 13.35 -13.79
N LEU A 25 -6.14 13.17 -12.67
CA LEU A 25 -5.55 11.88 -12.27
C LEU A 25 -6.62 10.79 -12.14
N ASP A 26 -7.81 11.12 -11.61
CA ASP A 26 -8.96 10.19 -11.54
C ASP A 26 -9.44 9.78 -12.93
N ALA A 27 -9.55 10.72 -13.83
CA ALA A 27 -9.99 10.46 -15.20
C ALA A 27 -8.97 9.60 -15.97
N GLU A 28 -7.67 9.84 -15.79
CA GLU A 28 -6.63 9.00 -16.40
C GLU A 28 -6.61 7.57 -15.81
N PHE A 29 -6.83 7.44 -14.51
CA PHE A 29 -7.00 6.13 -13.88
C PHE A 29 -8.19 5.36 -14.47
N ASP A 30 -9.35 6.01 -14.65
CA ASP A 30 -10.53 5.37 -15.24
C ASP A 30 -10.29 4.93 -16.68
N LYS A 31 -9.53 5.70 -17.49
CA LYS A 31 -9.11 5.29 -18.83
C LYS A 31 -8.20 4.05 -18.78
N ALA A 32 -7.24 4.03 -17.85
CA ALA A 32 -6.36 2.87 -17.69
C ALA A 32 -7.15 1.62 -17.28
N VAL A 33 -8.11 1.76 -16.36
CA VAL A 33 -9.02 0.67 -15.95
C VAL A 33 -9.78 0.09 -17.13
N ALA A 34 -10.33 0.94 -18.00
CA ALA A 34 -11.03 0.50 -19.20
C ALA A 34 -10.13 -0.32 -20.15
N LEU A 35 -8.85 0.05 -20.27
CA LEU A 35 -7.87 -0.70 -21.06
C LEU A 35 -7.52 -2.06 -20.42
N PHE A 36 -7.35 -2.11 -19.09
CA PHE A 36 -7.13 -3.38 -18.40
C PHE A 36 -8.31 -4.33 -18.53
N GLN A 37 -9.54 -3.82 -18.38
CA GLN A 37 -10.76 -4.61 -18.60
C GLN A 37 -10.83 -5.16 -20.03
N LYS A 38 -10.52 -4.33 -21.02
CA LYS A 38 -10.48 -4.76 -22.43
C LYS A 38 -9.42 -5.84 -22.65
N ALA A 39 -8.23 -5.71 -22.04
CA ALA A 39 -7.17 -6.69 -22.14
C ALA A 39 -7.61 -8.05 -21.55
N LEU A 40 -8.22 -8.04 -20.35
CA LEU A 40 -8.75 -9.23 -19.69
C LEU A 40 -9.94 -9.86 -20.42
N ASN A 41 -10.76 -9.07 -21.11
CA ASN A 41 -11.82 -9.60 -21.98
C ASN A 41 -11.29 -10.32 -23.23
N ILE A 42 -10.09 -9.93 -23.71
CA ILE A 42 -9.42 -10.58 -24.86
C ILE A 42 -8.69 -11.85 -24.38
N LYS A 43 -8.06 -11.80 -23.22
CA LYS A 43 -7.31 -12.88 -22.61
C LYS A 43 -7.59 -12.89 -21.10
N ASP A 44 -8.42 -13.82 -20.66
CA ASP A 44 -8.94 -13.92 -19.29
C ASP A 44 -7.89 -14.34 -18.25
N ASP A 45 -6.80 -15.00 -18.69
CA ASP A 45 -5.64 -15.38 -17.88
C ASP A 45 -4.46 -14.40 -17.99
N PHE A 46 -4.71 -13.15 -18.45
CA PHE A 46 -3.67 -12.14 -18.60
C PHE A 46 -3.30 -11.51 -17.25
N PHE A 47 -2.55 -12.25 -16.45
CA PHE A 47 -2.18 -11.84 -15.08
C PHE A 47 -1.38 -10.53 -15.05
N GLU A 48 -0.60 -10.21 -16.08
CA GLU A 48 0.15 -8.95 -16.15
C GLU A 48 -0.78 -7.73 -16.20
N ALA A 49 -1.90 -7.83 -16.91
CA ALA A 49 -2.90 -6.76 -16.93
C ALA A 49 -3.57 -6.58 -15.56
N SER A 50 -3.84 -7.68 -14.86
CA SER A 50 -4.38 -7.66 -13.51
C SER A 50 -3.38 -7.10 -12.49
N ILE A 51 -2.09 -7.45 -12.58
CA ILE A 51 -1.01 -6.88 -11.76
C ILE A 51 -0.92 -5.35 -11.99
N ALA A 52 -0.85 -4.92 -13.26
CA ALA A 52 -0.77 -3.51 -13.60
C ALA A 52 -1.98 -2.72 -13.07
N TRP A 53 -3.18 -3.29 -13.16
CA TRP A 53 -4.39 -2.68 -12.58
C TRP A 53 -4.28 -2.55 -11.06
N GLY A 54 -3.83 -3.62 -10.37
CA GLY A 54 -3.60 -3.61 -8.92
C GLY A 54 -2.59 -2.54 -8.49
N GLN A 55 -1.49 -2.40 -9.24
CA GLN A 55 -0.47 -1.37 -8.98
C GLN A 55 -1.04 0.05 -9.15
N GLN A 56 -1.80 0.31 -10.21
CA GLN A 56 -2.43 1.62 -10.42
C GLN A 56 -3.45 1.94 -9.32
N ALA A 57 -4.27 0.96 -8.90
CA ALA A 57 -5.18 1.13 -7.79
C ALA A 57 -4.44 1.44 -6.48
N PHE A 58 -3.29 0.78 -6.24
CA PHE A 58 -2.47 1.05 -5.06
C PHE A 58 -1.88 2.47 -5.05
N GLU A 59 -1.30 2.92 -6.16
CA GLU A 59 -0.80 4.30 -6.27
C GLU A 59 -1.93 5.31 -6.03
N ARG A 60 -3.11 5.04 -6.59
CA ARG A 60 -4.29 5.84 -6.40
C ARG A 60 -4.73 5.92 -4.94
N ALA A 61 -4.72 4.77 -4.23
CA ALA A 61 -5.02 4.72 -2.81
C ALA A 61 -4.09 5.61 -1.99
N LYS A 62 -2.78 5.57 -2.27
CA LYS A 62 -1.78 6.41 -1.60
C LYS A 62 -2.02 7.90 -1.83
N ILE A 63 -2.33 8.31 -3.06
CA ILE A 63 -2.62 9.71 -3.40
C ILE A 63 -3.82 10.21 -2.59
N HIS A 64 -4.95 9.49 -2.62
CA HIS A 64 -6.15 9.86 -1.85
C HIS A 64 -5.88 9.91 -0.34
N ALA A 65 -5.15 8.91 0.21
CA ALA A 65 -4.81 8.88 1.64
C ALA A 65 -3.93 10.06 2.05
N ASN A 66 -2.93 10.43 1.22
CA ASN A 66 -2.04 11.54 1.48
C ASN A 66 -2.78 12.89 1.44
N ILE A 67 -3.69 13.08 0.48
CA ILE A 67 -4.52 14.27 0.42
C ILE A 67 -5.45 14.32 1.65
N ALA A 68 -6.10 13.21 2.00
CA ALA A 68 -6.98 13.13 3.17
C ALA A 68 -6.26 13.47 4.48
N LYS A 69 -4.99 13.10 4.61
CA LYS A 69 -4.18 13.41 5.81
C LYS A 69 -4.04 14.91 6.06
N LYS A 70 -3.91 15.72 5.00
CA LYS A 70 -3.74 17.17 5.05
C LYS A 70 -5.08 17.94 4.90
N GLU A 71 -6.18 17.26 4.57
CA GLU A 71 -7.48 17.89 4.31
C GLU A 71 -8.14 18.38 5.60
N SER A 72 -8.55 19.64 5.63
CA SER A 72 -9.22 20.30 6.77
C SER A 72 -10.75 20.21 6.70
N ASP A 73 -11.35 20.17 5.49
CA ASP A 73 -12.79 19.97 5.35
C ASP A 73 -13.16 18.53 5.70
N LYS A 74 -13.97 18.36 6.72
CA LYS A 74 -14.33 17.05 7.27
C LYS A 74 -15.06 16.16 6.28
N LYS A 75 -15.91 16.72 5.43
CA LYS A 75 -16.69 15.94 4.45
C LYS A 75 -15.78 15.47 3.32
N GLU A 76 -14.95 16.36 2.83
CA GLU A 76 -13.98 16.04 1.79
C GLU A 76 -12.94 15.04 2.27
N LYS A 77 -12.43 15.20 3.49
CA LYS A 77 -11.55 14.22 4.15
C LYS A 77 -12.18 12.83 4.19
N GLN A 78 -13.42 12.71 4.65
CA GLN A 78 -14.13 11.42 4.70
C GLN A 78 -14.34 10.81 3.31
N ARG A 79 -14.62 11.64 2.29
CA ARG A 79 -14.74 11.20 0.91
C ARG A 79 -13.42 10.59 0.40
N LEU A 80 -12.32 11.31 0.59
CA LEU A 80 -10.98 10.88 0.19
C LEU A 80 -10.54 9.62 0.91
N GLU A 81 -10.79 9.52 2.21
CA GLU A 81 -10.50 8.32 3.01
C GLU A 81 -11.25 7.09 2.50
N LYS A 82 -12.54 7.25 2.17
CA LYS A 82 -13.36 6.17 1.61
C LYS A 82 -12.89 5.73 0.22
N GLU A 83 -12.48 6.68 -0.63
CA GLU A 83 -11.91 6.33 -1.93
C GLU A 83 -10.55 5.64 -1.79
N ALA A 84 -9.70 6.07 -0.84
CA ALA A 84 -8.45 5.37 -0.54
C ALA A 84 -8.70 3.91 -0.13
N ASP A 85 -9.62 3.67 0.80
CA ASP A 85 -9.96 2.32 1.27
C ASP A 85 -10.46 1.44 0.12
N LYS A 86 -11.35 1.96 -0.72
CA LYS A 86 -11.85 1.27 -1.91
C LYS A 86 -10.74 0.91 -2.89
N MET A 87 -9.76 1.80 -3.08
CA MET A 87 -8.62 1.54 -3.97
C MET A 87 -7.64 0.54 -3.37
N PHE A 88 -7.39 0.55 -2.05
CA PHE A 88 -6.62 -0.49 -1.38
C PHE A 88 -7.27 -1.87 -1.53
N ASP A 89 -8.59 -1.96 -1.32
CA ASP A 89 -9.33 -3.22 -1.48
C ASP A 89 -9.29 -3.72 -2.93
N LEU A 90 -9.47 -2.82 -3.91
CA LEU A 90 -9.35 -3.15 -5.34
C LEU A 90 -7.94 -3.67 -5.67
N ALA A 91 -6.90 -3.02 -5.18
CA ALA A 91 -5.53 -3.45 -5.39
C ALA A 91 -5.30 -4.88 -4.85
N ILE A 92 -5.71 -5.16 -3.62
CA ILE A 92 -5.63 -6.50 -3.03
C ILE A 92 -6.39 -7.53 -3.88
N GLN A 93 -7.62 -7.20 -4.28
CA GLN A 93 -8.43 -8.07 -5.14
C GLN A 93 -7.70 -8.40 -6.45
N LYS A 94 -7.11 -7.41 -7.12
CA LYS A 94 -6.42 -7.62 -8.39
C LYS A 94 -5.18 -8.51 -8.25
N PHE A 95 -4.44 -8.41 -7.15
CA PHE A 95 -3.32 -9.34 -6.88
C PHE A 95 -3.80 -10.75 -6.55
N ASP A 96 -4.92 -10.91 -5.86
CA ASP A 96 -5.53 -12.22 -5.62
C ASP A 96 -6.04 -12.86 -6.92
N GLU A 97 -6.61 -12.08 -7.83
CA GLU A 97 -7.00 -12.52 -9.17
C GLU A 97 -5.76 -12.92 -10.00
N SER A 98 -4.71 -12.09 -9.99
CA SER A 98 -3.45 -12.39 -10.69
C SER A 98 -2.84 -13.73 -10.25
N MET A 99 -2.84 -13.99 -8.95
CA MET A 99 -2.33 -15.26 -8.40
C MET A 99 -3.12 -16.47 -8.92
N LYS A 100 -4.44 -16.33 -9.09
CA LYS A 100 -5.30 -17.41 -9.64
C LYS A 100 -5.09 -17.65 -11.14
N MET A 101 -4.67 -16.62 -11.88
CA MET A 101 -4.39 -16.68 -13.31
C MET A 101 -3.04 -17.34 -13.63
N LEU A 102 -2.14 -17.48 -12.65
CA LEU A 102 -0.84 -18.14 -12.85
C LEU A 102 -1.03 -19.59 -13.26
N SER A 103 -0.17 -20.08 -14.16
CA SER A 103 -0.11 -21.50 -14.49
C SER A 103 0.23 -22.34 -13.24
N PRO A 104 -0.14 -23.63 -13.19
CA PRO A 104 0.24 -24.51 -12.08
C PRO A 104 1.75 -24.46 -11.79
N GLU A 105 2.61 -24.46 -12.83
CA GLU A 105 4.06 -24.42 -12.70
C GLU A 105 4.54 -23.13 -12.04
N GLN A 106 3.90 -21.99 -12.34
CA GLN A 106 4.23 -20.70 -11.72
C GLN A 106 3.68 -20.58 -10.29
N ARG A 107 2.45 -21.11 -10.08
CA ARG A 107 1.77 -20.98 -8.78
C ARG A 107 2.32 -21.91 -7.72
N ASP A 108 2.67 -23.14 -8.10
CA ASP A 108 3.06 -24.20 -7.17
C ASP A 108 4.58 -24.21 -6.87
N VAL A 109 5.35 -23.28 -7.49
CA VAL A 109 6.78 -23.12 -7.20
C VAL A 109 7.02 -22.87 -5.70
N VAL A 110 8.00 -23.54 -5.12
CA VAL A 110 8.41 -23.34 -3.74
C VAL A 110 9.41 -22.18 -3.67
N LEU A 111 9.07 -21.13 -2.94
CA LEU A 111 9.93 -19.97 -2.75
C LEU A 111 10.85 -20.20 -1.53
N VAL A 112 12.15 -20.05 -1.74
CA VAL A 112 13.17 -20.16 -0.70
C VAL A 112 14.03 -18.91 -0.71
N GLU A 113 14.30 -18.34 0.45
CA GLU A 113 15.13 -17.13 0.57
C GLU A 113 16.46 -17.28 -0.18
N GLY A 114 16.76 -16.32 -1.07
CA GLY A 114 17.98 -16.31 -1.87
C GLY A 114 17.99 -17.21 -3.11
N SER A 115 16.90 -17.92 -3.40
CA SER A 115 16.78 -18.73 -4.62
C SER A 115 16.36 -17.87 -5.83
N GLU A 116 16.55 -18.39 -7.06
CA GLU A 116 16.15 -17.72 -8.28
C GLU A 116 14.63 -17.54 -8.39
N GLU A 117 13.86 -18.45 -7.79
CA GLU A 117 12.40 -18.44 -7.78
C GLU A 117 11.82 -17.20 -7.07
N THR A 118 12.60 -16.55 -6.16
CA THR A 118 12.20 -15.31 -5.51
C THR A 118 12.16 -14.10 -6.45
N SER A 119 12.72 -14.23 -7.65
CA SER A 119 12.58 -13.24 -8.73
C SER A 119 11.36 -13.49 -9.64
N GLY A 120 10.64 -14.60 -9.43
CA GLY A 120 9.51 -14.99 -10.25
C GLY A 120 8.23 -14.20 -9.95
N VAL A 121 7.24 -14.36 -10.84
CA VAL A 121 5.96 -13.63 -10.77
C VAL A 121 5.18 -13.91 -9.48
N LYS A 122 5.21 -15.14 -8.95
CA LYS A 122 4.56 -15.48 -7.68
C LYS A 122 5.11 -14.65 -6.53
N ALA A 123 6.43 -14.58 -6.40
CA ALA A 123 7.08 -13.78 -5.37
C ALA A 123 6.75 -12.30 -5.52
N GLN A 124 6.78 -11.78 -6.76
CA GLN A 124 6.41 -10.40 -7.06
C GLN A 124 4.99 -10.07 -6.59
N ILE A 125 4.00 -10.91 -6.91
CA ILE A 125 2.60 -10.70 -6.49
C ILE A 125 2.50 -10.69 -4.95
N LEU A 126 3.17 -11.62 -4.27
CA LEU A 126 3.16 -11.69 -2.81
C LEU A 126 3.79 -10.47 -2.15
N VAL A 127 4.94 -10.00 -2.66
CA VAL A 127 5.60 -8.78 -2.17
C VAL A 127 4.71 -7.56 -2.37
N LEU A 128 4.13 -7.38 -3.56
CA LEU A 128 3.23 -6.26 -3.85
C LEU A 128 2.01 -6.27 -2.92
N ARG A 129 1.43 -7.44 -2.70
CA ARG A 129 0.32 -7.59 -1.75
C ARG A 129 0.72 -7.27 -0.30
N GLY A 130 1.92 -7.72 0.11
CA GLY A 130 2.50 -7.36 1.41
C GLY A 130 2.67 -5.86 1.57
N ASN A 131 3.20 -5.18 0.55
CA ASN A 131 3.38 -3.73 0.54
C ASN A 131 2.04 -2.97 0.67
N ILE A 132 0.99 -3.41 -0.03
CA ILE A 132 -0.34 -2.78 0.08
C ILE A 132 -0.87 -2.88 1.51
N LEU A 133 -0.79 -4.07 2.11
CA LEU A 133 -1.24 -4.28 3.49
C LEU A 133 -0.45 -3.44 4.48
N TYR A 134 0.86 -3.33 4.30
CA TYR A 134 1.74 -2.49 5.10
C TYR A 134 1.36 -1.01 5.02
N GLU A 135 1.21 -0.46 3.81
CA GLU A 135 0.81 0.94 3.61
C GLU A 135 -0.61 1.21 4.13
N ARG A 136 -1.56 0.30 3.87
CA ARG A 136 -2.91 0.42 4.42
C ARG A 136 -2.92 0.41 5.94
N SER A 137 -2.06 -0.39 6.57
CA SER A 137 -1.92 -0.42 8.03
C SER A 137 -1.45 0.94 8.58
N SER A 138 -0.50 1.59 7.91
CA SER A 138 -0.03 2.92 8.27
C SER A 138 -1.15 3.97 8.17
N VAL A 139 -1.94 3.94 7.09
CA VAL A 139 -3.10 4.82 6.91
C VAL A 139 -4.15 4.60 8.00
N LYS A 140 -4.48 3.36 8.31
CA LYS A 140 -5.43 3.00 9.38
C LYS A 140 -4.93 3.42 10.76
N PHE A 141 -3.64 3.24 11.04
CA PHE A 141 -3.03 3.70 12.29
C PHE A 141 -3.23 5.20 12.51
N LEU A 142 -2.97 6.02 11.48
CA LEU A 142 -3.17 7.47 11.53
C LEU A 142 -4.63 7.89 11.75
N ARG A 143 -5.59 7.04 11.37
CA ARG A 143 -7.03 7.24 11.59
C ARG A 143 -7.54 6.67 12.91
N ASN A 144 -6.67 6.11 13.77
CA ASN A 144 -7.03 5.37 14.98
C ASN A 144 -7.93 4.13 14.72
N ASP A 145 -7.89 3.57 13.53
CA ASP A 145 -8.57 2.31 13.20
C ASP A 145 -7.75 1.12 13.69
N ARG A 146 -8.21 0.46 14.73
CA ARG A 146 -7.50 -0.66 15.39
C ARG A 146 -7.23 -1.87 14.47
N SER A 147 -7.90 -1.95 13.32
CA SER A 147 -7.67 -3.03 12.35
C SER A 147 -6.31 -2.93 11.64
N TRP A 148 -5.56 -1.83 11.85
CA TRP A 148 -4.21 -1.68 11.33
C TRP A 148 -3.27 -2.83 11.74
N LYS A 149 -3.43 -3.36 12.98
CA LYS A 149 -2.61 -4.48 13.48
C LYS A 149 -2.73 -5.72 12.61
N LYS A 150 -3.98 -6.04 12.24
CA LYS A 150 -4.25 -7.18 11.36
C LYS A 150 -3.61 -7.00 9.99
N ASP A 151 -3.69 -5.81 9.40
CA ASP A 151 -3.04 -5.54 8.11
C ASP A 151 -1.51 -5.67 8.20
N THR A 152 -0.89 -5.23 9.32
CA THR A 152 0.55 -5.40 9.55
C THR A 152 0.91 -6.89 9.67
N GLU A 153 0.17 -7.67 10.45
CA GLU A 153 0.36 -9.12 10.59
C GLU A 153 0.20 -9.84 9.25
N ASP A 154 -0.86 -9.53 8.50
CA ASP A 154 -1.12 -10.10 7.18
C ASP A 154 -0.03 -9.73 6.17
N SER A 155 0.56 -8.51 6.27
CA SER A 155 1.69 -8.10 5.42
C SER A 155 2.94 -8.96 5.68
N VAL A 156 3.26 -9.22 6.95
CA VAL A 156 4.37 -10.11 7.35
C VAL A 156 4.16 -11.53 6.82
N VAL A 157 2.92 -12.03 6.87
CA VAL A 157 2.60 -13.34 6.27
C VAL A 157 2.94 -13.35 4.78
N LYS A 158 2.57 -12.30 4.03
CA LYS A 158 2.85 -12.22 2.59
C LYS A 158 4.34 -12.10 2.29
N PHE A 159 5.11 -11.34 3.05
CA PHE A 159 6.56 -11.26 2.90
C PHE A 159 7.25 -12.60 3.19
N ASN A 160 6.80 -13.33 4.21
CA ASN A 160 7.31 -14.68 4.49
C ASN A 160 6.93 -15.68 3.37
N GLU A 161 5.68 -15.64 2.85
CA GLU A 161 5.25 -16.45 1.71
C GLU A 161 6.06 -16.13 0.43
N ALA A 162 6.51 -14.88 0.27
CA ALA A 162 7.38 -14.45 -0.82
C ALA A 162 8.86 -14.83 -0.61
N ALA A 163 9.19 -15.44 0.53
CA ALA A 163 10.56 -15.75 0.96
C ALA A 163 11.47 -14.51 1.03
N CYS A 164 10.92 -13.36 1.43
CA CYS A 164 11.72 -12.16 1.71
C CYS A 164 12.70 -12.43 2.85
N ALA A 165 13.88 -11.80 2.78
CA ALA A 165 14.88 -11.91 3.83
C ALA A 165 14.34 -11.46 5.19
N LYS A 166 14.53 -12.25 6.23
CA LYS A 166 14.05 -11.94 7.59
C LYS A 166 14.51 -10.58 8.09
N GLY A 167 15.75 -10.18 7.76
CA GLY A 167 16.31 -8.88 8.13
C GLY A 167 15.55 -7.72 7.51
N ASP A 168 15.06 -7.86 6.27
CA ASP A 168 14.28 -6.82 5.59
C ASP A 168 12.87 -6.70 6.18
N ILE A 169 12.25 -7.82 6.51
CA ILE A 169 10.95 -7.83 7.21
C ILE A 169 11.06 -7.13 8.56
N VAL A 170 12.09 -7.46 9.37
CA VAL A 170 12.33 -6.81 10.66
C VAL A 170 12.56 -5.30 10.48
N ARG A 171 13.35 -4.89 9.49
CA ARG A 171 13.60 -3.48 9.19
C ARG A 171 12.33 -2.75 8.79
N ALA A 172 11.49 -3.35 7.95
CA ALA A 172 10.20 -2.77 7.57
C ALA A 172 9.32 -2.55 8.81
N LEU A 173 9.23 -3.53 9.71
CA LEU A 173 8.44 -3.41 10.94
C LEU A 173 9.00 -2.35 11.92
N GLN A 174 10.32 -2.21 12.00
CA GLN A 174 10.96 -1.17 12.81
C GLN A 174 10.70 0.24 12.27
N ASN A 175 10.51 0.37 10.96
CA ASN A 175 10.20 1.63 10.29
C ASN A 175 8.69 1.92 10.18
N HIS A 176 7.83 1.02 10.68
CA HIS A 176 6.40 1.25 10.65
C HIS A 176 6.01 2.39 11.60
N ILE A 177 5.15 3.27 11.14
CA ILE A 177 4.73 4.49 11.86
C ILE A 177 4.21 4.23 13.29
N SER A 178 3.67 3.04 13.57
CA SER A 178 3.21 2.66 14.91
C SER A 178 4.35 2.47 15.92
N LYS A 179 5.59 2.29 15.47
CA LYS A 179 6.73 2.04 16.37
C LYS A 179 7.10 3.27 17.18
N GLU A 180 7.11 4.43 16.56
CA GLU A 180 7.35 5.69 17.28
C GLU A 180 6.33 5.88 18.39
N TRP A 181 5.06 5.61 18.10
CA TRP A 181 3.99 5.69 19.09
C TRP A 181 4.14 4.66 20.22
N GLU A 182 4.48 3.42 19.92
CA GLU A 182 4.71 2.36 20.93
C GLU A 182 5.87 2.74 21.87
N ASP A 183 6.95 3.29 21.32
CA ASP A 183 8.12 3.68 22.08
C ASP A 183 7.82 4.90 22.98
N GLU A 184 7.07 5.89 22.48
CA GLU A 184 6.59 7.02 23.28
C GLU A 184 5.67 6.59 24.42
N GLU A 185 4.72 5.67 24.17
CA GLU A 185 3.80 5.16 25.20
C GLU A 185 4.54 4.34 26.25
N LYS A 186 5.56 3.59 25.85
CA LYS A 186 6.43 2.87 26.79
C LYS A 186 7.22 3.84 27.66
N ALA A 187 7.83 4.87 27.07
CA ALA A 187 8.58 5.89 27.81
C ALA A 187 7.69 6.65 28.80
N LYS A 188 6.45 7.00 28.43
CA LYS A 188 5.46 7.64 29.33
C LYS A 188 5.09 6.74 30.52
N LYS A 189 4.91 5.44 30.29
CA LYS A 189 4.60 4.47 31.37
C LYS A 189 5.77 4.31 32.32
N GLU A 190 6.98 4.24 31.82
CA GLU A 190 8.19 4.14 32.63
C GLU A 190 8.43 5.41 33.46
N ALA A 191 8.19 6.59 32.90
CA ALA A 191 8.29 7.87 33.60
C ALA A 191 7.18 8.10 34.63
N GLY A 192 5.98 7.55 34.43
CA GLY A 192 4.85 7.66 35.38
C GLY A 192 4.87 6.60 36.48
N ALA A 193 5.78 5.60 36.42
CA ALA A 193 5.96 4.58 37.44
C ALA A 193 7.13 4.88 38.40
N ALA A 194 7.86 6.00 38.19
CA ALA A 194 8.93 6.54 39.04
C ALA A 194 8.41 7.68 39.91
#